data_d4c9e71a3ec7bd1a23166509698a0f33
#
_entry.id   d4c9e71a3ec7bd1a23166509698a0f33
#
_cell.length_a   1.000
_cell.length_b   1.000
_cell.length_c   1.000
_cell.angle_alpha   90.00
_cell.angle_beta   90.00
_cell.angle_gamma   90.00
#
_symmetry.space_group_name_H-M   'P 1'
#
loop_
_entity.id
_entity.type
_entity.pdbx_description
1 polymer ?
#
loop_
_entity_poly.entity_id
_entity_poly.type
_entity_poly.pdbx_seq_one_letter_code
_entity_poly.pdbx_strand_id
1 'polypeptide(L)'
;NLANYYAGIAYLNTGKYTEAIDYLSKFKSDDIVLGALAKGAIGDAYSQKNQPKEALENYVKAAESNKNDFTTPRFLLKAGKTALALGNKADALKYSTDIKENYEGTPEAASVDVLIGLAQ
;
A
#
# COMPACT_ATOMS: atom_id res chain seq x y z
N ASN A 1 -13.37 -3.24 -17.85
CA ASN A 1 -12.63 -3.56 -16.63
C ASN A 1 -11.43 -2.64 -16.42
N LEU A 2 -10.56 -2.48 -17.40
CA LEU A 2 -9.44 -1.53 -17.32
C LEU A 2 -9.95 -0.09 -17.19
N ALA A 3 -11.10 0.20 -17.76
CA ALA A 3 -11.76 1.49 -17.59
C ALA A 3 -12.07 1.79 -16.12
N ASN A 4 -12.41 0.77 -15.32
CA ASN A 4 -12.62 0.95 -13.88
C ASN A 4 -11.33 1.36 -13.17
N TYR A 5 -10.20 0.80 -13.58
CA TYR A 5 -8.91 1.19 -13.03
C TYR A 5 -8.59 2.65 -13.34
N TYR A 6 -8.68 3.05 -14.60
CA TYR A 6 -8.37 4.43 -15.01
C TYR A 6 -9.34 5.44 -14.39
N ALA A 7 -10.63 5.12 -14.33
CA ALA A 7 -11.61 5.98 -13.68
C ALA A 7 -11.30 6.13 -12.20
N GLY A 8 -10.96 5.04 -11.53
CA GLY A 8 -10.61 5.06 -10.11
C GLY A 8 -9.38 5.92 -9.83
N ILE A 9 -8.32 5.78 -10.63
CA ILE A 9 -7.11 6.59 -10.48
C ILE A 9 -7.41 8.07 -10.74
N ALA A 10 -8.23 8.39 -11.74
CA ALA A 10 -8.63 9.78 -12.03
C ALA A 10 -9.41 10.38 -10.85
N TYR A 11 -10.33 9.63 -10.27
CA TYR A 11 -11.07 10.10 -9.09
C TYR A 11 -10.15 10.30 -7.89
N LEU A 12 -9.18 9.38 -7.67
CA LEU A 12 -8.20 9.54 -6.61
C LEU A 12 -7.42 10.84 -6.78
N ASN A 13 -6.94 11.10 -8.00
CA ASN A 13 -6.11 12.27 -8.29
C ASN A 13 -6.89 13.58 -8.21
N THR A 14 -8.21 13.54 -8.31
CA THR A 14 -9.07 14.73 -8.22
C THR A 14 -9.76 14.87 -6.86
N GLY A 15 -9.37 14.06 -5.87
CA GLY A 15 -9.89 14.17 -4.51
C GLY A 15 -11.25 13.53 -4.28
N LYS A 16 -11.74 12.75 -5.23
CA LYS A 16 -13.03 12.05 -5.11
C LYS A 16 -12.79 10.63 -4.62
N TYR A 17 -12.48 10.51 -3.34
CA TYR A 17 -11.95 9.27 -2.76
C TYR A 17 -13.00 8.15 -2.66
N THR A 18 -14.25 8.47 -2.35
CA THR A 18 -15.32 7.47 -2.30
C THR A 18 -15.57 6.86 -3.67
N GLU A 19 -15.63 7.68 -4.70
CA GLU A 19 -15.78 7.20 -6.08
C GLU A 19 -14.56 6.40 -6.53
N ALA A 20 -13.35 6.84 -6.13
CA ALA A 20 -12.13 6.11 -6.44
C ALA A 20 -12.18 4.69 -5.87
N ILE A 21 -12.56 4.53 -4.62
CA ILE A 21 -12.68 3.22 -3.98
C ILE A 21 -13.70 2.35 -4.71
N ASP A 22 -14.84 2.91 -5.07
CA ASP A 22 -15.89 2.18 -5.76
C ASP A 22 -15.40 1.62 -7.10
N TYR A 23 -14.81 2.46 -7.94
CA TYR A 23 -14.31 2.02 -9.25
C TYR A 23 -13.13 1.06 -9.14
N LEU A 24 -12.17 1.34 -8.26
CA LEU A 24 -11.01 0.45 -8.08
C LEU A 24 -11.42 -0.91 -7.52
N SER A 25 -12.46 -0.96 -6.68
CA SER A 25 -12.96 -2.23 -6.14
C SER A 25 -13.62 -3.11 -7.20
N LYS A 26 -14.11 -2.52 -8.28
CA LYS A 26 -14.69 -3.26 -9.42
C LYS A 26 -13.62 -3.81 -10.36
N PHE A 27 -12.40 -3.28 -10.28
CA PHE A 27 -11.31 -3.70 -11.15
C PHE A 27 -10.79 -5.06 -10.72
N LYS A 28 -10.73 -6.01 -11.66
CA LYS A 28 -10.13 -7.33 -11.46
C LYS A 28 -9.09 -7.54 -12.54
N SER A 29 -7.94 -8.07 -12.16
CA SER A 29 -6.86 -8.32 -13.10
C SER A 29 -6.01 -9.49 -12.65
N ASP A 30 -5.57 -10.30 -13.63
CA ASP A 30 -4.56 -11.32 -13.41
C ASP A 30 -3.14 -10.74 -13.48
N ASP A 31 -3.00 -9.49 -13.90
CA ASP A 31 -1.72 -8.80 -13.92
C ASP A 31 -1.27 -8.50 -12.49
N ILE A 32 -0.11 -9.04 -12.11
CA ILE A 32 0.43 -8.94 -10.75
C ILE A 32 0.59 -7.48 -10.34
N VAL A 33 1.16 -6.66 -11.22
CA VAL A 33 1.46 -5.27 -10.92
C VAL A 33 0.18 -4.43 -10.85
N LEU A 34 -0.68 -4.53 -11.86
CA LEU A 34 -1.92 -3.75 -11.90
C LEU A 34 -2.86 -4.12 -10.75
N GLY A 35 -2.95 -5.41 -10.42
CA GLY A 35 -3.76 -5.86 -9.29
C GLY A 35 -3.30 -5.25 -7.98
N ALA A 36 -1.99 -5.26 -7.74
CA ALA A 36 -1.42 -4.67 -6.52
C ALA A 36 -1.57 -3.16 -6.52
N LEU A 37 -1.32 -2.48 -7.65
CA LEU A 37 -1.47 -1.03 -7.74
C LEU A 37 -2.91 -0.59 -7.46
N ALA A 38 -3.91 -1.34 -7.94
CA ALA A 38 -5.31 -1.04 -7.66
C ALA A 38 -5.63 -1.14 -6.16
N LYS A 39 -5.17 -2.20 -5.50
CA LYS A 39 -5.35 -2.37 -4.05
C LYS A 39 -4.65 -1.27 -3.26
N GLY A 40 -3.43 -0.94 -3.66
CA GLY A 40 -2.68 0.14 -3.03
C GLY A 40 -3.34 1.50 -3.22
N ALA A 41 -3.91 1.75 -4.39
CA ALA A 41 -4.65 2.99 -4.65
C ALA A 41 -5.91 3.10 -3.77
N ILE A 42 -6.59 1.98 -3.52
CA ILE A 42 -7.70 1.95 -2.56
C ILE A 42 -7.18 2.35 -1.17
N GLY A 43 -6.03 1.81 -0.78
CA GLY A 43 -5.38 2.20 0.47
C GLY A 43 -5.09 3.71 0.52
N ASP A 44 -4.56 4.27 -0.57
CA ASP A 44 -4.30 5.71 -0.67
C ASP A 44 -5.59 6.53 -0.50
N ALA A 45 -6.69 6.09 -1.10
CA ALA A 45 -7.98 6.77 -0.98
C ALA A 45 -8.49 6.76 0.46
N TYR A 46 -8.40 5.62 1.14
CA TYR A 46 -8.77 5.54 2.56
C TYR A 46 -7.87 6.41 3.43
N SER A 47 -6.57 6.46 3.14
CA SER A 47 -5.65 7.34 3.85
C SER A 47 -6.06 8.80 3.72
N GLN A 48 -6.42 9.21 2.52
CA GLN A 48 -6.88 10.58 2.27
C GLN A 48 -8.22 10.89 2.94
N LYS A 49 -9.06 9.88 3.13
CA LYS A 49 -10.32 10.02 3.88
C LYS A 49 -10.10 10.00 5.40
N ASN A 50 -8.86 9.96 5.84
CA ASN A 50 -8.51 9.85 7.26
C ASN A 50 -9.07 8.57 7.90
N GLN A 51 -8.98 7.46 7.16
CA GLN A 51 -9.38 6.13 7.61
C GLN A 51 -8.14 5.22 7.57
N PRO A 52 -7.19 5.39 8.53
CA PRO A 52 -5.90 4.70 8.45
C PRO A 52 -5.99 3.19 8.69
N LYS A 53 -7.00 2.70 9.40
CA LYS A 53 -7.17 1.25 9.59
C LYS A 53 -7.51 0.57 8.27
N GLU A 54 -8.44 1.14 7.52
CA GLU A 54 -8.84 0.63 6.21
C GLU A 54 -7.68 0.78 5.21
N ALA A 55 -6.93 1.89 5.30
CA ALA A 55 -5.75 2.09 4.48
C ALA A 55 -4.70 1.00 4.74
N LEU A 56 -4.41 0.71 6.00
CA LEU A 56 -3.45 -0.33 6.37
C LEU A 56 -3.86 -1.69 5.81
N GLU A 57 -5.11 -2.07 5.96
CA GLU A 57 -5.63 -3.33 5.46
C GLU A 57 -5.40 -3.47 3.95
N ASN A 58 -5.67 -2.42 3.19
CA ASN A 58 -5.52 -2.44 1.74
C ASN A 58 -4.05 -2.41 1.31
N TYR A 59 -3.18 -1.69 2.02
CA TYR A 59 -1.74 -1.73 1.75
C TYR A 59 -1.16 -3.12 2.00
N VAL A 60 -1.59 -3.80 3.05
CA VAL A 60 -1.15 -5.17 3.33
C VAL A 60 -1.62 -6.12 2.22
N LYS A 61 -2.87 -6.00 1.80
CA LYS A 61 -3.39 -6.80 0.68
C LYS A 61 -2.59 -6.54 -0.59
N ALA A 62 -2.25 -5.29 -0.88
CA ALA A 62 -1.45 -4.94 -2.05
C ALA A 62 -0.05 -5.57 -1.99
N ALA A 63 0.57 -5.56 -0.80
CA ALA A 63 1.91 -6.12 -0.61
C ALA A 63 1.91 -7.65 -0.74
N GLU A 64 0.88 -8.31 -0.23
CA GLU A 64 0.88 -9.77 -0.05
C GLU A 64 0.27 -10.55 -1.21
N SER A 65 -0.53 -9.91 -2.08
CA SER A 65 -1.34 -10.63 -3.07
C SER A 65 -0.53 -11.40 -4.10
N ASN A 66 0.59 -10.87 -4.55
CA ASN A 66 1.52 -11.54 -5.46
C ASN A 66 2.89 -10.93 -5.23
N LYS A 67 3.68 -11.53 -4.36
CA LYS A 67 4.95 -10.97 -3.92
C LYS A 67 5.92 -10.80 -5.09
N ASN A 68 6.49 -9.60 -5.19
CA ASN A 68 7.47 -9.25 -6.22
C ASN A 68 8.29 -8.05 -5.75
N ASP A 69 9.41 -7.79 -6.42
CA ASP A 69 10.35 -6.75 -5.99
C ASP A 69 9.89 -5.33 -6.31
N PHE A 70 8.82 -5.18 -7.10
CA PHE A 70 8.33 -3.86 -7.48
C PHE A 70 7.21 -3.37 -6.56
N THR A 71 6.12 -4.13 -6.43
CA THR A 71 4.96 -3.67 -5.65
C THR A 71 5.04 -4.06 -4.17
N THR A 72 5.60 -5.21 -3.83
CA THR A 72 5.61 -5.67 -2.44
C THR A 72 6.38 -4.72 -1.52
N PRO A 73 7.64 -4.34 -1.79
CA PRO A 73 8.34 -3.42 -0.88
C PRO A 73 7.68 -2.04 -0.85
N ARG A 74 7.13 -1.58 -1.95
CA ARG A 74 6.42 -0.30 -2.02
C ARG A 74 5.25 -0.24 -1.04
N PHE A 75 4.40 -1.27 -1.04
CA PHE A 75 3.23 -1.28 -0.18
C PHE A 75 3.53 -1.75 1.23
N LEU A 76 4.57 -2.55 1.44
CA LEU A 76 5.07 -2.82 2.79
C LEU A 76 5.55 -1.53 3.46
N LEU A 77 6.20 -0.64 2.73
CA LEU A 77 6.64 0.63 3.28
C LEU A 77 5.45 1.50 3.68
N LYS A 78 4.43 1.59 2.84
CA LYS A 78 3.21 2.32 3.15
C LYS A 78 2.49 1.70 4.35
N ALA A 79 2.41 0.38 4.41
CA ALA A 79 1.83 -0.34 5.54
C ALA A 79 2.60 -0.07 6.84
N GLY A 80 3.93 -0.10 6.78
CA GLY A 80 4.77 0.18 7.94
C GLY A 80 4.57 1.59 8.48
N LYS A 81 4.55 2.58 7.61
CA LYS A 81 4.32 3.99 7.99
C LYS A 81 2.92 4.18 8.59
N THR A 82 1.92 3.54 8.00
CA THR A 82 0.54 3.63 8.48
C THR A 82 0.38 2.95 9.83
N ALA A 83 0.98 1.77 10.01
CA ALA A 83 0.97 1.06 11.29
C ALA A 83 1.64 1.89 12.39
N LEU A 84 2.77 2.53 12.08
CA LEU A 84 3.44 3.41 13.04
C LEU A 84 2.55 4.58 13.44
N ALA A 85 1.87 5.20 12.49
CA ALA A 85 0.95 6.31 12.76
C ALA A 85 -0.23 5.88 13.62
N LEU A 86 -0.65 4.62 13.50
CA LEU A 86 -1.70 4.04 14.35
C LEU A 86 -1.21 3.63 15.75
N GLY A 87 0.08 3.77 16.02
CA GLY A 87 0.68 3.33 17.28
C GLY A 87 0.98 1.84 17.33
N ASN A 88 0.83 1.12 16.21
CA ASN A 88 1.09 -0.32 16.12
C ASN A 88 2.56 -0.55 15.75
N LYS A 89 3.44 -0.39 16.74
CA LYS A 89 4.88 -0.51 16.52
C LYS A 89 5.30 -1.91 16.13
N ALA A 90 4.63 -2.93 16.66
CA ALA A 90 4.98 -4.32 16.35
C ALA A 90 4.79 -4.62 14.86
N ASP A 91 3.66 -4.20 14.28
CA ASP A 91 3.41 -4.39 12.86
C ASP A 91 4.30 -3.49 12.00
N ALA A 92 4.54 -2.26 12.43
CA ALA A 92 5.46 -1.37 11.74
C ALA A 92 6.86 -1.99 11.64
N LEU A 93 7.34 -2.58 12.73
CA LEU A 93 8.64 -3.26 12.76
C LEU A 93 8.64 -4.51 11.86
N LYS A 94 7.55 -5.29 11.90
CA LYS A 94 7.41 -6.49 11.07
C LYS A 94 7.52 -6.14 9.58
N TYR A 95 6.76 -5.16 9.11
CA TYR A 95 6.76 -4.78 7.68
C TYR A 95 8.10 -4.17 7.27
N SER A 96 8.69 -3.34 8.12
CA SER A 96 9.98 -2.70 7.84
C SER A 96 11.11 -3.72 7.78
N THR A 97 11.13 -4.68 8.69
CA THR A 97 12.12 -5.74 8.74
C THR A 97 12.01 -6.65 7.51
N ASP A 98 10.78 -6.94 7.08
CA ASP A 98 10.54 -7.73 5.86
C ASP A 98 11.18 -7.05 4.64
N ILE A 99 11.03 -5.73 4.51
CA ILE A 99 11.67 -4.98 3.42
C ILE A 99 13.19 -5.13 3.49
N LYS A 100 13.77 -4.93 4.67
CA LYS A 100 15.21 -4.96 4.85
C LYS A 100 15.80 -6.34 4.55
N GLU A 101 15.14 -7.39 4.99
CA GLU A 101 15.65 -8.76 4.89
C GLU A 101 15.38 -9.41 3.56
N ASN A 102 14.22 -9.15 2.93
CA ASN A 102 13.77 -9.89 1.76
C ASN A 102 13.72 -9.07 0.47
N TYR A 103 13.89 -7.76 0.56
CA TYR A 103 13.83 -6.86 -0.60
C TYR A 103 15.06 -5.95 -0.65
N GLU A 104 16.20 -6.49 -0.27
CA GLU A 104 17.49 -5.81 -0.36
C GLU A 104 17.74 -5.36 -1.80
N GLY A 105 18.33 -4.17 -1.95
CA GLY A 105 18.62 -3.61 -3.27
C GLY A 105 17.47 -2.80 -3.86
N THR A 106 16.29 -2.79 -3.22
CA THR A 106 15.19 -1.93 -3.66
C THR A 106 15.35 -0.52 -3.07
N PRO A 107 14.73 0.51 -3.71
CA PRO A 107 14.75 1.86 -3.13
C PRO A 107 14.15 1.91 -1.73
N GLU A 108 13.11 1.10 -1.48
CA GLU A 108 12.46 1.04 -0.17
C GLU A 108 13.42 0.54 0.91
N ALA A 109 14.22 -0.46 0.60
CA ALA A 109 15.19 -1.00 1.56
C ALA A 109 16.24 0.03 1.95
N ALA A 110 16.61 0.91 1.02
CA ALA A 110 17.60 1.96 1.29
C ALA A 110 17.11 2.98 2.32
N SER A 111 15.80 3.15 2.49
CA SER A 111 15.21 4.18 3.34
C SER A 111 14.55 3.63 4.62
N VAL A 112 14.56 2.33 4.83
CA VAL A 112 13.72 1.69 5.85
C VAL A 112 14.31 1.78 7.26
N ASP A 113 15.61 2.08 7.42
CA ASP A 113 16.26 2.04 8.73
C ASP A 113 15.68 3.07 9.71
N VAL A 114 15.28 4.25 9.22
CA VAL A 114 14.63 5.25 10.08
C VAL A 114 13.32 4.70 10.63
N LEU A 115 12.53 4.07 9.77
CA LEU A 115 11.24 3.48 10.18
C LEU A 115 11.45 2.36 11.20
N ILE A 116 12.46 1.51 11.00
CA ILE A 116 12.81 0.46 11.98
C ILE A 116 13.15 1.08 13.33
N GLY A 117 13.97 2.14 13.33
CA GLY A 117 14.35 2.84 14.56
C GLY A 117 13.13 3.41 15.29
N LEU A 118 12.22 4.02 14.56
CA LEU A 118 10.99 4.60 15.14
C LEU A 118 10.02 3.54 15.69
N ALA A 119 10.07 2.33 15.13
CA ALA A 119 9.18 1.23 15.51
C ALA A 119 9.70 0.37 16.66
N GLN A 120 10.90 0.60 17.11
CA GLN A 120 11.51 -0.14 18.24
C GLN A 120 11.12 0.37 19.63
#